data_d8395a265289158bf27e9c84fdf7ab99
#
_entry.id   d8395a265289158bf27e9c84fdf7ab99
#
_cell.length_a   1.000
_cell.length_b   1.000
_cell.length_c   1.000
_cell.angle_alpha   90.00
_cell.angle_beta   90.00
_cell.angle_gamma   90.00
#
_symmetry.space_group_name_H-M   'P 1'
#
loop_
_entity.id
_entity.type
_entity.pdbx_description
1 polymer ?
#
loop_
_entity_poly.entity_id
_entity_poly.type
_entity_poly.pdbx_seq_one_letter_code
_entity_poly.pdbx_strand_id
1 'polypeptide(L)'
;MSTRPPLRSAARFCALAATAAVLAVGTASCAKSSSAETTTSSAASAAPSADNKGILIDFVSGPLNDSFFPPLYNGVKQAAADLKVKVNYIAINEGNLVPSSVQTMQAAIAEKPSAIVVGDFVTSSVDPLIKRAIAAGIPVYVNQSGQQSWAKDGAFGFVGQQGGAAGKAAAQQMIASGAKDDLCVIHNAGNPYLNQVCNGFISAMKAAGGQVAELNFPIADSTNPQKVTSDIGGYLASHHNIQGVFTLNAAVGTDAVAAIDQANLTGKIKVGTLELSKVAINDVKSGSIDFLVNEQPYLDGYYGVLFAYQFVKYGLAPVGPVNTGPAIINKDNIDKIVQTTQRYPNVLGSS
;
A
#
# COMPACT_ATOMS: atom_id res chain seq x y z
N MET A 1 -38.66 36.90 25.13
CA MET A 1 -38.08 37.75 26.16
C MET A 1 -36.74 37.18 26.45
N SER A 2 -35.64 37.74 26.22
CA SER A 2 -34.97 39.01 26.19
C SER A 2 -33.62 38.77 25.57
N THR A 3 -33.32 39.31 24.50
CA THR A 3 -32.48 40.44 24.06
C THR A 3 -30.98 40.17 24.02
N ARG A 4 -30.46 40.26 22.81
CA ARG A 4 -29.04 40.55 22.50
C ARG A 4 -28.71 42.00 22.82
N PRO A 5 -27.44 42.37 22.98
CA PRO A 5 -26.88 43.26 21.98
C PRO A 5 -25.42 42.99 21.56
N PRO A 6 -24.91 43.76 20.57
CA PRO A 6 -23.66 43.51 19.85
C PRO A 6 -22.56 44.51 20.26
N LEU A 7 -21.29 44.22 19.98
CA LEU A 7 -20.16 45.17 20.04
C LEU A 7 -19.18 44.83 18.90
N ARG A 8 -19.11 45.63 17.96
CA ARG A 8 -18.38 46.82 17.50
C ARG A 8 -16.86 46.64 17.42
N SER A 9 -16.45 46.78 16.22
CA SER A 9 -15.20 47.09 15.55
C SER A 9 -14.36 48.17 16.26
N ALA A 10 -13.02 48.01 16.24
CA ALA A 10 -12.10 49.13 16.23
C ALA A 10 -10.82 48.77 15.46
N ALA A 11 -10.73 49.34 14.28
CA ALA A 11 -9.50 49.49 13.52
C ALA A 11 -8.63 50.59 14.18
N ARG A 12 -7.32 50.36 14.21
CA ARG A 12 -6.36 51.50 14.34
C ARG A 12 -5.19 51.27 13.41
N PHE A 13 -5.14 52.13 12.41
CA PHE A 13 -3.98 52.50 11.60
C PHE A 13 -2.93 53.15 12.46
N CYS A 14 -1.65 52.96 12.20
CA CYS A 14 -0.59 53.93 12.32
C CYS A 14 0.52 53.67 11.29
N ALA A 15 0.86 54.76 10.65
CA ALA A 15 1.70 54.87 9.48
C ALA A 15 3.15 55.27 9.84
N LEU A 16 4.03 55.02 8.88
CA LEU A 16 5.22 55.75 8.45
C LEU A 16 6.32 56.13 9.45
N ALA A 17 7.54 55.75 9.15
CA ALA A 17 8.67 56.65 9.05
C ALA A 17 9.76 56.06 8.13
N ALA A 18 10.04 56.78 7.06
CA ALA A 18 11.18 56.61 6.14
C ALA A 18 12.38 57.38 6.69
N THR A 19 13.59 56.89 6.54
CA THR A 19 14.81 57.70 6.53
C THR A 19 15.81 57.20 5.47
N ALA A 20 16.32 58.16 4.76
CA ALA A 20 17.12 58.08 3.56
C ALA A 20 18.64 58.06 3.81
N ALA A 21 19.33 57.43 2.86
CA ALA A 21 20.58 57.82 2.19
C ALA A 21 21.85 58.16 2.98
N VAL A 22 22.95 57.50 2.61
CA VAL A 22 24.24 58.19 2.31
C VAL A 22 24.97 57.42 1.21
N LEU A 23 25.26 58.11 0.10
CA LEU A 23 26.21 57.75 -0.97
C LEU A 23 27.64 57.99 -0.46
N ALA A 24 28.55 57.05 -0.81
CA ALA A 24 29.97 57.34 -0.86
C ALA A 24 30.56 56.82 -2.19
N VAL A 25 30.99 57.78 -2.99
CA VAL A 25 31.73 57.64 -4.23
C VAL A 25 33.20 57.47 -3.88
N GLY A 26 33.85 56.46 -4.44
CA GLY A 26 35.31 56.21 -4.29
C GLY A 26 35.94 55.69 -5.60
N THR A 27 36.75 56.48 -6.14
CA THR A 27 37.45 56.61 -7.40
C THR A 27 38.18 55.37 -7.97
N ALA A 28 38.17 55.30 -9.27
CA ALA A 28 38.91 54.36 -10.13
C ALA A 28 40.45 54.51 -10.01
N SER A 29 41.16 53.37 -10.11
CA SER A 29 42.54 53.33 -10.53
C SER A 29 42.74 52.15 -11.47
N CYS A 30 43.15 52.47 -12.70
CA CYS A 30 43.57 51.53 -13.71
C CYS A 30 44.98 50.99 -13.42
N ALA A 31 45.20 49.72 -13.42
CA ALA A 31 46.52 49.14 -13.65
C ALA A 31 46.44 47.83 -14.46
N LYS A 32 47.36 47.72 -15.36
CA LYS A 32 47.53 46.83 -16.52
C LYS A 32 47.44 45.33 -16.30
N SER A 33 46.94 44.68 -17.33
CA SER A 33 46.99 43.29 -17.73
C SER A 33 48.25 42.52 -17.39
N SER A 34 48.07 41.33 -16.79
CA SER A 34 48.85 40.15 -17.10
C SER A 34 47.91 38.94 -17.13
N SER A 35 47.95 38.22 -18.25
CA SER A 35 47.22 36.98 -18.49
C SER A 35 47.67 35.92 -17.51
N ALA A 36 46.76 35.51 -16.64
CA ALA A 36 46.87 34.28 -15.85
C ALA A 36 45.71 33.35 -16.26
N GLU A 37 46.09 32.19 -16.76
CA GLU A 37 45.22 31.07 -17.05
C GLU A 37 44.35 30.75 -15.83
N THR A 38 43.06 30.93 -16.00
CA THR A 38 42.09 30.52 -15.00
C THR A 38 41.86 29.00 -15.15
N THR A 39 42.63 28.21 -14.44
CA THR A 39 42.26 26.85 -14.18
C THR A 39 41.05 26.88 -13.26
N THR A 40 39.86 26.71 -13.86
CA THR A 40 38.63 26.39 -13.15
C THR A 40 38.77 24.99 -12.55
N SER A 41 39.30 24.94 -11.33
CA SER A 41 39.16 23.76 -10.49
C SER A 41 37.71 23.64 -10.09
N SER A 42 36.94 22.87 -10.87
CA SER A 42 35.66 22.29 -10.42
C SER A 42 35.97 21.37 -9.25
N ALA A 43 35.98 21.92 -8.04
CA ALA A 43 35.81 21.11 -6.85
C ALA A 43 34.38 20.54 -6.87
N ALA A 44 34.22 19.45 -7.60
CA ALA A 44 33.11 18.53 -7.35
C ALA A 44 33.33 18.04 -5.91
N SER A 45 32.59 18.65 -4.98
CA SER A 45 32.45 18.12 -3.63
C SER A 45 31.84 16.74 -3.78
N ALA A 46 32.68 15.72 -3.85
CA ALA A 46 32.23 14.34 -3.70
C ALA A 46 31.60 14.25 -2.33
N ALA A 47 30.27 14.20 -2.30
CA ALA A 47 29.56 13.80 -1.09
C ALA A 47 30.21 12.51 -0.59
N PRO A 48 30.53 12.39 0.70
CA PRO A 48 31.09 11.16 1.22
C PRO A 48 30.16 10.01 0.86
N SER A 49 30.66 9.04 0.11
CA SER A 49 29.96 7.79 -0.15
C SER A 49 29.83 7.08 1.18
N ALA A 50 28.74 7.30 1.87
CA ALA A 50 28.44 6.58 3.10
C ALA A 50 28.36 5.10 2.75
N ASP A 51 29.33 4.32 3.22
CA ASP A 51 29.38 2.88 3.00
C ASP A 51 28.21 2.25 3.79
N ASN A 52 27.15 1.81 3.09
CA ASN A 52 25.97 1.17 3.68
C ASN A 52 26.14 -0.37 3.78
N LYS A 53 27.33 -0.89 3.50
CA LYS A 53 27.62 -2.34 3.43
C LYS A 53 27.36 -3.12 4.72
N GLY A 54 27.26 -2.43 5.87
CA GLY A 54 26.96 -3.06 7.16
C GLY A 54 25.48 -3.14 7.48
N ILE A 55 24.59 -2.52 6.70
CA ILE A 55 23.15 -2.52 6.98
C ILE A 55 22.51 -3.77 6.35
N LEU A 56 21.95 -4.63 7.20
CA LEU A 56 21.14 -5.78 6.84
C LEU A 56 19.70 -5.55 7.28
N ILE A 57 18.74 -5.70 6.37
CA ILE A 57 17.30 -5.61 6.65
C ILE A 57 16.68 -6.97 6.34
N ASP A 58 16.02 -7.57 7.32
CA ASP A 58 15.18 -8.74 7.09
C ASP A 58 13.77 -8.30 6.73
N PHE A 59 13.29 -8.72 5.57
CA PHE A 59 11.97 -8.40 5.06
C PHE A 59 11.09 -9.67 5.09
N VAL A 60 10.28 -9.81 6.15
CA VAL A 60 9.39 -10.94 6.35
C VAL A 60 8.03 -10.63 5.71
N SER A 61 7.65 -11.36 4.67
CA SER A 61 6.42 -11.12 3.92
C SER A 61 5.90 -12.40 3.26
N GLY A 62 4.86 -12.29 2.42
CA GLY A 62 4.22 -13.44 1.79
C GLY A 62 5.03 -14.10 0.68
N PRO A 63 4.53 -15.22 0.15
CA PRO A 63 5.24 -16.04 -0.83
C PRO A 63 5.13 -15.48 -2.25
N LEU A 64 6.13 -15.75 -3.08
CA LEU A 64 6.22 -15.21 -4.44
C LEU A 64 5.32 -15.92 -5.47
N ASN A 65 4.58 -16.95 -5.07
CA ASN A 65 3.58 -17.62 -5.92
C ASN A 65 2.17 -17.01 -5.81
N ASP A 66 1.93 -16.12 -4.84
CA ASP A 66 0.75 -15.25 -4.84
C ASP A 66 1.03 -13.99 -5.65
N SER A 67 0.06 -13.54 -6.46
CA SER A 67 0.21 -12.42 -7.41
C SER A 67 0.54 -11.06 -6.76
N PHE A 68 0.21 -10.89 -5.49
CA PHE A 68 0.48 -9.67 -4.72
C PHE A 68 1.98 -9.46 -4.43
N PHE A 69 2.72 -10.53 -4.09
CA PHE A 69 4.07 -10.40 -3.56
C PHE A 69 5.20 -10.23 -4.59
N PRO A 70 5.16 -10.70 -5.84
CA PRO A 70 6.22 -10.45 -6.81
C PRO A 70 6.50 -8.97 -7.07
N PRO A 71 5.52 -8.07 -7.28
CA PRO A 71 5.78 -6.63 -7.41
C PRO A 71 6.31 -6.01 -6.12
N LEU A 72 5.84 -6.43 -4.95
CA LEU A 72 6.38 -6.01 -3.66
C LEU A 72 7.87 -6.38 -3.56
N TYR A 73 8.22 -7.62 -3.86
CA TYR A 73 9.62 -8.08 -3.86
C TYR A 73 10.49 -7.31 -4.86
N ASN A 74 9.93 -6.93 -6.02
CA ASN A 74 10.64 -6.07 -6.97
C ASN A 74 10.91 -4.68 -6.38
N GLY A 75 9.96 -4.11 -5.61
CA GLY A 75 10.17 -2.89 -4.84
C GLY A 75 11.28 -3.03 -3.80
N VAL A 76 11.28 -4.14 -3.07
CA VAL A 76 12.35 -4.47 -2.10
C VAL A 76 13.72 -4.53 -2.78
N LYS A 77 13.83 -5.25 -3.92
CA LYS A 77 15.09 -5.35 -4.68
C LYS A 77 15.57 -4.00 -5.19
N GLN A 78 14.64 -3.19 -5.71
CA GLN A 78 14.99 -1.86 -6.23
C GLN A 78 15.50 -0.96 -5.11
N ALA A 79 14.81 -0.90 -3.98
CA ALA A 79 15.25 -0.10 -2.84
C ALA A 79 16.59 -0.57 -2.28
N ALA A 80 16.81 -1.89 -2.20
CA ALA A 80 18.09 -2.44 -1.78
C ALA A 80 19.24 -2.01 -2.70
N ALA A 81 19.00 -2.00 -4.02
CA ALA A 81 19.98 -1.56 -5.02
C ALA A 81 20.26 -0.06 -4.93
N ASP A 82 19.20 0.77 -4.86
CA ASP A 82 19.32 2.24 -4.81
C ASP A 82 20.04 2.71 -3.54
N LEU A 83 19.75 2.07 -2.42
CA LEU A 83 20.30 2.41 -1.12
C LEU A 83 21.63 1.69 -0.82
N LYS A 84 22.02 0.71 -1.65
CA LYS A 84 23.21 -0.14 -1.48
C LYS A 84 23.26 -0.84 -0.12
N VAL A 85 22.12 -1.41 0.30
CA VAL A 85 21.97 -2.19 1.53
C VAL A 85 21.72 -3.66 1.20
N LYS A 86 21.95 -4.54 2.18
CA LYS A 86 21.54 -5.93 2.09
C LYS A 86 20.10 -6.09 2.56
N VAL A 87 19.29 -6.85 1.82
CA VAL A 87 17.95 -7.24 2.23
C VAL A 87 17.80 -8.74 2.05
N ASN A 88 17.38 -9.43 3.12
CA ASN A 88 16.92 -10.81 3.06
C ASN A 88 15.40 -10.79 2.96
N TYR A 89 14.84 -11.28 1.87
CA TYR A 89 13.41 -11.51 1.76
C TYR A 89 13.08 -12.89 2.30
N ILE A 90 12.27 -12.97 3.36
CA ILE A 90 11.92 -14.20 4.06
C ILE A 90 10.43 -14.45 3.84
N ALA A 91 10.12 -15.39 2.95
CA ALA A 91 8.75 -15.69 2.59
C ALA A 91 8.06 -16.57 3.64
N ILE A 92 6.85 -16.15 4.04
CA ILE A 92 5.94 -16.93 4.86
C ILE A 92 5.23 -17.97 3.98
N ASN A 93 4.97 -19.15 4.53
CA ASN A 93 4.15 -20.15 3.86
C ASN A 93 2.67 -19.96 4.20
N GLU A 94 1.86 -19.55 3.26
CA GLU A 94 0.42 -19.31 3.45
C GLU A 94 -0.36 -20.57 3.77
N GLY A 95 0.01 -21.72 3.22
CA GLY A 95 -0.61 -23.01 3.56
C GLY A 95 -0.41 -23.43 5.02
N ASN A 96 0.50 -22.76 5.74
CA ASN A 96 0.77 -22.94 7.17
C ASN A 96 1.05 -21.60 7.84
N LEU A 97 0.14 -20.63 7.66
CA LEU A 97 0.35 -19.21 7.88
C LEU A 97 0.84 -18.88 9.29
N VAL A 98 0.12 -19.33 10.34
CA VAL A 98 0.47 -18.99 11.73
C VAL A 98 1.82 -19.57 12.15
N PRO A 99 2.09 -20.89 12.05
CA PRO A 99 3.40 -21.43 12.40
C PRO A 99 4.53 -20.85 11.55
N SER A 100 4.31 -20.64 10.25
CA SER A 100 5.32 -20.07 9.37
C SER A 100 5.65 -18.63 9.75
N SER A 101 4.65 -17.77 10.04
CA SER A 101 4.87 -16.41 10.50
C SER A 101 5.68 -16.37 11.80
N VAL A 102 5.38 -17.26 12.73
CA VAL A 102 6.13 -17.36 13.99
C VAL A 102 7.58 -17.80 13.75
N GLN A 103 7.78 -18.83 12.93
CA GLN A 103 9.13 -19.35 12.63
C GLN A 103 10.00 -18.32 11.91
N THR A 104 9.45 -17.66 10.88
CA THR A 104 10.20 -16.65 10.11
C THR A 104 10.58 -15.45 10.98
N MET A 105 9.67 -14.96 11.83
CA MET A 105 9.98 -13.88 12.76
C MET A 105 11.01 -14.29 13.81
N GLN A 106 10.94 -15.50 14.33
CA GLN A 106 11.94 -16.02 15.28
C GLN A 106 13.33 -16.14 14.62
N ALA A 107 13.39 -16.58 13.37
CA ALA A 107 14.63 -16.66 12.60
C ALA A 107 15.22 -15.26 12.36
N ALA A 108 14.41 -14.29 11.92
CA ALA A 108 14.84 -12.91 11.73
C ALA A 108 15.37 -12.28 13.02
N ILE A 109 14.70 -12.49 14.16
CA ILE A 109 15.20 -12.01 15.47
C ILE A 109 16.54 -12.64 15.83
N ALA A 110 16.73 -13.93 15.54
CA ALA A 110 17.96 -14.65 15.85
C ALA A 110 19.16 -14.18 15.00
N GLU A 111 18.93 -13.75 13.76
CA GLU A 111 19.93 -13.21 12.84
C GLU A 111 20.46 -11.84 13.29
N LYS A 112 19.70 -11.13 14.12
CA LYS A 112 20.02 -9.78 14.64
C LYS A 112 20.33 -8.78 13.51
N PRO A 113 19.43 -8.60 12.55
CA PRO A 113 19.59 -7.63 11.47
C PRO A 113 19.59 -6.20 12.02
N SER A 114 19.96 -5.24 11.18
CA SER A 114 19.89 -3.81 11.52
C SER A 114 18.45 -3.33 11.70
N ALA A 115 17.49 -3.95 11.00
CA ALA A 115 16.04 -3.75 11.15
C ALA A 115 15.27 -4.95 10.60
N ILE A 116 14.04 -5.12 11.07
CA ILE A 116 13.06 -6.06 10.51
C ILE A 116 11.91 -5.25 9.89
N VAL A 117 11.54 -5.57 8.65
CA VAL A 117 10.28 -5.17 8.05
C VAL A 117 9.37 -6.39 8.02
N VAL A 118 8.14 -6.29 8.54
CA VAL A 118 7.26 -7.46 8.69
C VAL A 118 5.84 -7.18 8.23
N GLY A 119 5.30 -8.06 7.40
CA GLY A 119 3.86 -8.18 7.13
C GLY A 119 3.18 -8.89 8.30
N ASP A 120 2.39 -8.16 9.08
CA ASP A 120 1.71 -8.72 10.24
C ASP A 120 0.33 -9.28 9.86
N PHE A 121 0.33 -10.44 9.21
CA PHE A 121 -0.89 -11.11 8.74
C PHE A 121 -1.65 -11.85 9.83
N VAL A 122 -1.04 -12.10 10.99
CA VAL A 122 -1.59 -12.83 12.13
C VAL A 122 -1.22 -12.14 13.42
N THR A 123 -1.83 -10.98 13.65
CA THR A 123 -1.48 -10.05 14.74
C THR A 123 -1.41 -10.72 16.11
N SER A 124 -2.33 -11.66 16.44
CA SER A 124 -2.30 -12.37 17.72
C SER A 124 -1.00 -13.16 17.98
N SER A 125 -0.33 -13.60 16.92
CA SER A 125 0.90 -14.40 16.99
C SER A 125 2.16 -13.60 16.70
N VAL A 126 2.07 -12.54 15.89
CA VAL A 126 3.21 -11.73 15.44
C VAL A 126 3.46 -10.53 16.36
N ASP A 127 2.42 -9.86 16.89
CA ASP A 127 2.56 -8.74 17.84
C ASP A 127 3.54 -9.04 19.01
N PRO A 128 3.47 -10.23 19.68
CA PRO A 128 4.43 -10.55 20.74
C PRO A 128 5.89 -10.66 20.22
N LEU A 129 6.07 -11.08 18.97
CA LEU A 129 7.41 -11.21 18.37
C LEU A 129 7.95 -9.86 17.92
N ILE A 130 7.10 -8.93 17.46
CA ILE A 130 7.46 -7.53 17.20
C ILE A 130 8.02 -6.91 18.50
N LYS A 131 7.30 -7.03 19.61
CA LYS A 131 7.75 -6.55 20.92
C LYS A 131 9.07 -7.18 21.36
N ARG A 132 9.21 -8.49 21.12
CA ARG A 132 10.45 -9.21 21.43
C ARG A 132 11.64 -8.73 20.59
N ALA A 133 11.46 -8.48 19.30
CA ALA A 133 12.50 -7.92 18.44
C ALA A 133 12.96 -6.54 18.94
N ILE A 134 11.99 -5.66 19.26
CA ILE A 134 12.26 -4.31 19.78
C ILE A 134 12.98 -4.37 21.14
N ALA A 135 12.54 -5.25 22.04
CA ALA A 135 13.22 -5.48 23.34
C ALA A 135 14.64 -6.02 23.17
N ALA A 136 14.95 -6.71 22.07
CA ALA A 136 16.29 -7.14 21.71
C ALA A 136 17.12 -6.04 21.01
N GLY A 137 16.60 -4.82 20.87
CA GLY A 137 17.27 -3.69 20.25
C GLY A 137 17.17 -3.67 18.72
N ILE A 138 16.30 -4.50 18.12
CA ILE A 138 16.09 -4.55 16.66
C ILE A 138 14.86 -3.70 16.34
N PRO A 139 15.02 -2.59 15.62
CA PRO A 139 13.88 -1.78 15.19
C PRO A 139 13.01 -2.54 14.19
N VAL A 140 11.68 -2.41 14.34
CA VAL A 140 10.70 -3.08 13.49
C VAL A 140 9.84 -2.04 12.76
N TYR A 141 9.64 -2.25 11.46
CA TYR A 141 8.71 -1.53 10.60
C TYR A 141 7.61 -2.49 10.13
N VAL A 142 6.35 -2.14 10.33
CA VAL A 142 5.24 -2.99 9.91
C VAL A 142 4.80 -2.65 8.49
N ASN A 143 4.49 -3.67 7.70
CA ASN A 143 4.21 -3.58 6.28
C ASN A 143 2.89 -4.28 5.96
N GLN A 144 2.08 -3.72 5.05
CA GLN A 144 0.84 -4.29 4.51
C GLN A 144 -0.28 -4.49 5.54
N SER A 145 -0.11 -5.38 6.51
CA SER A 145 -1.06 -5.73 7.56
C SER A 145 -0.50 -5.37 8.93
N GLY A 146 -1.37 -5.19 9.94
CA GLY A 146 -0.97 -4.77 11.30
C GLY A 146 -1.09 -3.26 11.54
N GLN A 147 -1.79 -2.52 10.66
CA GLN A 147 -1.96 -1.07 10.80
C GLN A 147 -2.56 -0.64 12.16
N GLN A 148 -3.38 -1.48 12.78
CA GLN A 148 -4.02 -1.15 14.06
C GLN A 148 -3.15 -1.47 15.27
N SER A 149 -2.10 -2.30 15.11
CA SER A 149 -1.25 -2.78 16.20
C SER A 149 0.14 -2.16 16.22
N TRP A 150 0.72 -1.77 15.08
CA TRP A 150 2.12 -1.37 14.97
C TRP A 150 2.59 -0.37 16.02
N ALA A 151 1.79 0.69 16.29
CA ALA A 151 2.19 1.74 17.23
C ALA A 151 2.16 1.26 18.68
N LYS A 152 1.13 0.47 19.06
CA LYS A 152 1.02 -0.09 20.42
C LYS A 152 2.07 -1.17 20.68
N ASP A 153 2.61 -1.79 19.62
CA ASP A 153 3.63 -2.81 19.73
C ASP A 153 5.05 -2.23 19.71
N GLY A 154 5.15 -0.89 19.52
CA GLY A 154 6.40 -0.15 19.57
C GLY A 154 7.17 -0.15 18.24
N ALA A 155 6.58 -0.61 17.14
CA ALA A 155 7.17 -0.47 15.82
C ALA A 155 7.32 1.02 15.45
N PHE A 156 8.35 1.36 14.70
CA PHE A 156 8.65 2.76 14.39
C PHE A 156 7.86 3.32 13.20
N GLY A 157 7.03 2.50 12.54
CA GLY A 157 6.13 2.96 11.47
C GLY A 157 5.38 1.84 10.80
N PHE A 158 4.50 2.27 9.86
CA PHE A 158 3.68 1.41 9.03
C PHE A 158 3.63 1.92 7.59
N VAL A 159 3.74 1.03 6.63
CA VAL A 159 3.44 1.28 5.21
C VAL A 159 2.51 0.22 4.66
N GLY A 160 1.47 0.66 3.98
CA GLY A 160 0.47 -0.24 3.39
C GLY A 160 -0.81 0.49 3.06
N GLN A 161 -1.84 -0.25 2.74
CA GLN A 161 -3.14 0.29 2.43
C GLN A 161 -4.04 0.31 3.67
N GLN A 162 -4.94 1.32 3.77
CA GLN A 162 -6.00 1.33 4.78
C GLN A 162 -7.18 0.50 4.28
N GLY A 163 -7.42 -0.66 4.90
CA GLY A 163 -8.46 -1.57 4.47
C GLY A 163 -9.85 -0.93 4.39
N GLY A 164 -10.23 -0.13 5.39
CA GLY A 164 -11.50 0.59 5.37
C GLY A 164 -11.63 1.59 4.21
N ALA A 165 -10.53 2.26 3.83
CA ALA A 165 -10.51 3.17 2.69
C ALA A 165 -10.61 2.40 1.36
N ALA A 166 -9.94 1.26 1.25
CA ALA A 166 -10.02 0.38 0.09
C ALA A 166 -11.44 -0.14 -0.14
N GLY A 167 -12.07 -0.66 0.92
CA GLY A 167 -13.46 -1.11 0.86
C GLY A 167 -14.43 0.00 0.50
N LYS A 168 -14.25 1.20 1.09
CA LYS A 168 -15.06 2.36 0.73
C LYS A 168 -14.91 2.75 -0.74
N ALA A 169 -13.68 2.73 -1.27
CA ALA A 169 -13.43 3.04 -2.67
C ALA A 169 -14.08 2.01 -3.61
N ALA A 170 -14.01 0.71 -3.28
CA ALA A 170 -14.71 -0.35 -4.00
C ALA A 170 -16.24 -0.15 -3.99
N ALA A 171 -16.81 0.17 -2.81
CA ALA A 171 -18.23 0.44 -2.69
C ALA A 171 -18.68 1.62 -3.58
N GLN A 172 -17.88 2.67 -3.67
CA GLN A 172 -18.16 3.81 -4.55
C GLN A 172 -18.27 3.39 -6.03
N GLN A 173 -17.45 2.43 -6.47
CA GLN A 173 -17.54 1.87 -7.84
C GLN A 173 -18.82 1.03 -8.01
N MET A 174 -19.17 0.18 -7.05
CA MET A 174 -20.42 -0.62 -7.10
C MET A 174 -21.64 0.28 -7.11
N ILE A 175 -21.71 1.29 -6.23
CA ILE A 175 -22.79 2.27 -6.19
C ILE A 175 -22.90 3.01 -7.52
N ALA A 176 -21.79 3.45 -8.10
CA ALA A 176 -21.77 4.13 -9.40
C ALA A 176 -22.27 3.25 -10.55
N SER A 177 -22.07 1.92 -10.45
CA SER A 177 -22.58 0.94 -11.41
C SER A 177 -24.07 0.62 -11.23
N GLY A 178 -24.69 1.11 -10.15
CA GLY A 178 -26.09 0.88 -9.81
C GLY A 178 -26.36 -0.37 -8.96
N ALA A 179 -25.31 -1.12 -8.56
CA ALA A 179 -25.46 -2.27 -7.67
C ALA A 179 -25.84 -1.82 -6.24
N LYS A 180 -26.74 -2.57 -5.61
CA LYS A 180 -27.25 -2.30 -4.25
C LYS A 180 -27.13 -3.50 -3.31
N ASP A 181 -27.30 -4.70 -3.84
CA ASP A 181 -27.21 -5.95 -3.09
C ASP A 181 -25.97 -6.70 -3.57
N ASP A 182 -24.94 -6.70 -2.75
CA ASP A 182 -23.63 -7.18 -3.15
C ASP A 182 -23.13 -8.31 -2.23
N LEU A 183 -22.16 -9.06 -2.74
CA LEU A 183 -21.42 -10.10 -2.03
C LEU A 183 -19.97 -9.67 -1.87
N CYS A 184 -19.47 -9.63 -0.63
CA CYS A 184 -18.04 -9.48 -0.33
C CYS A 184 -17.43 -10.86 -0.12
N VAL A 185 -16.40 -11.21 -0.89
CA VAL A 185 -15.75 -12.52 -0.84
C VAL A 185 -14.36 -12.40 -0.24
N ILE A 186 -14.18 -12.95 0.96
CA ILE A 186 -12.92 -12.94 1.73
C ILE A 186 -12.19 -14.26 1.50
N HIS A 187 -11.05 -14.21 0.82
CA HIS A 187 -10.25 -15.39 0.45
C HIS A 187 -9.35 -15.94 1.56
N ASN A 188 -9.17 -15.20 2.64
CA ASN A 188 -8.38 -15.59 3.82
C ASN A 188 -9.13 -15.20 5.09
N ALA A 189 -10.02 -16.08 5.52
CA ALA A 189 -10.85 -15.86 6.69
C ALA A 189 -10.00 -15.57 7.94
N GLY A 190 -10.35 -14.51 8.66
CA GLY A 190 -9.64 -14.08 9.86
C GLY A 190 -8.46 -13.14 9.64
N ASN A 191 -8.11 -12.83 8.38
CA ASN A 191 -7.11 -11.81 8.07
C ASN A 191 -7.63 -10.41 8.47
N PRO A 192 -6.95 -9.68 9.38
CA PRO A 192 -7.45 -8.41 9.90
C PRO A 192 -7.61 -7.32 8.83
N TYR A 193 -6.70 -7.30 7.84
CA TYR A 193 -6.75 -6.32 6.76
C TYR A 193 -7.95 -6.58 5.84
N LEU A 194 -8.16 -7.82 5.40
CA LEU A 194 -9.28 -8.19 4.54
C LEU A 194 -10.63 -7.93 5.23
N ASN A 195 -10.72 -8.23 6.53
CA ASN A 195 -11.90 -7.90 7.33
C ASN A 195 -12.18 -6.38 7.35
N GLN A 196 -11.13 -5.55 7.45
CA GLN A 196 -11.28 -4.09 7.38
C GLN A 196 -11.76 -3.63 5.99
N VAL A 197 -11.27 -4.25 4.91
CA VAL A 197 -11.72 -3.96 3.55
C VAL A 197 -13.22 -4.27 3.41
N CYS A 198 -13.62 -5.48 3.77
CA CYS A 198 -15.03 -5.89 3.68
C CYS A 198 -15.93 -5.02 4.56
N ASN A 199 -15.54 -4.72 5.79
CA ASN A 199 -16.27 -3.81 6.68
C ASN A 199 -16.40 -2.39 6.12
N GLY A 200 -15.35 -1.87 5.48
CA GLY A 200 -15.38 -0.57 4.79
C GLY A 200 -16.34 -0.58 3.60
N PHE A 201 -16.34 -1.66 2.84
CA PHE A 201 -17.27 -1.89 1.74
C PHE A 201 -18.72 -1.96 2.24
N ILE A 202 -19.01 -2.81 3.22
CA ILE A 202 -20.33 -2.96 3.85
C ILE A 202 -20.84 -1.62 4.38
N SER A 203 -20.01 -0.89 5.11
CA SER A 203 -20.38 0.38 5.73
C SER A 203 -20.77 1.42 4.69
N ALA A 204 -20.00 1.51 3.59
CA ALA A 204 -20.27 2.47 2.52
C ALA A 204 -21.50 2.08 1.70
N MET A 205 -21.71 0.80 1.38
CA MET A 205 -22.91 0.30 0.71
C MET A 205 -24.17 0.56 1.55
N LYS A 206 -24.14 0.25 2.85
CA LYS A 206 -25.26 0.54 3.77
C LYS A 206 -25.60 2.03 3.83
N ALA A 207 -24.59 2.90 3.86
CA ALA A 207 -24.79 4.35 3.86
C ALA A 207 -25.48 4.85 2.57
N ALA A 208 -25.33 4.11 1.46
CA ALA A 208 -26.01 4.38 0.19
C ALA A 208 -27.35 3.65 0.04
N GLY A 209 -27.83 2.96 1.07
CA GLY A 209 -29.09 2.21 1.07
C GLY A 209 -28.99 0.81 0.46
N GLY A 210 -27.79 0.30 0.27
CA GLY A 210 -27.51 -1.05 -0.20
C GLY A 210 -27.33 -2.07 0.92
N GLN A 211 -27.15 -3.33 0.55
CA GLN A 211 -26.87 -4.46 1.45
C GLN A 211 -25.66 -5.24 0.95
N VAL A 212 -24.92 -5.85 1.87
CA VAL A 212 -23.79 -6.70 1.53
C VAL A 212 -23.84 -7.95 2.40
N ALA A 213 -23.73 -9.10 1.75
CA ALA A 213 -23.46 -10.38 2.40
C ALA A 213 -21.95 -10.70 2.34
N GLU A 214 -21.49 -11.61 3.18
CA GLU A 214 -20.12 -12.07 3.20
C GLU A 214 -20.03 -13.56 2.86
N LEU A 215 -19.04 -13.92 2.05
CA LEU A 215 -18.62 -15.29 1.82
C LEU A 215 -17.14 -15.42 2.17
N ASN A 216 -16.85 -16.31 3.13
CA ASN A 216 -15.51 -16.45 3.71
C ASN A 216 -14.91 -17.81 3.35
N PHE A 217 -13.69 -17.81 2.82
CA PHE A 217 -12.91 -19.02 2.54
C PHE A 217 -11.75 -19.15 3.53
N PRO A 218 -11.45 -20.37 4.02
CA PRO A 218 -10.12 -20.69 4.52
C PRO A 218 -9.10 -20.48 3.39
N ILE A 219 -7.91 -19.98 3.72
CA ILE A 219 -6.85 -19.71 2.69
C ILE A 219 -6.53 -20.95 1.85
N ALA A 220 -6.59 -22.15 2.43
CA ALA A 220 -6.34 -23.40 1.71
C ALA A 220 -7.39 -23.67 0.60
N ASP A 221 -8.63 -23.28 0.81
CA ASP A 221 -9.72 -23.48 -0.15
C ASP A 221 -9.65 -22.44 -1.27
N SER A 222 -9.21 -21.22 -0.98
CA SER A 222 -9.11 -20.12 -1.94
C SER A 222 -8.05 -20.35 -3.03
N THR A 223 -7.14 -21.27 -2.83
CA THR A 223 -6.16 -21.68 -3.84
C THR A 223 -6.68 -22.74 -4.83
N ASN A 224 -7.93 -23.18 -4.67
CA ASN A 224 -8.60 -24.13 -5.57
C ASN A 224 -9.67 -23.40 -6.40
N PRO A 225 -9.39 -23.05 -7.68
CA PRO A 225 -10.32 -22.28 -8.52
C PRO A 225 -11.69 -22.97 -8.70
N GLN A 226 -11.72 -24.32 -8.81
CA GLN A 226 -12.96 -25.06 -8.98
C GLN A 226 -13.87 -24.95 -7.75
N LYS A 227 -13.27 -25.00 -6.55
CA LYS A 227 -14.03 -24.85 -5.30
C LYS A 227 -14.56 -23.43 -5.15
N VAL A 228 -13.75 -22.42 -5.40
CA VAL A 228 -14.14 -21.00 -5.35
C VAL A 228 -15.27 -20.72 -6.31
N THR A 229 -15.14 -21.14 -7.59
CA THR A 229 -16.16 -21.01 -8.62
C THR A 229 -17.47 -21.70 -8.22
N SER A 230 -17.38 -22.94 -7.69
CA SER A 230 -18.56 -23.69 -7.23
C SER A 230 -19.27 -23.04 -6.06
N ASP A 231 -18.53 -22.56 -5.06
CA ASP A 231 -19.11 -21.97 -3.85
C ASP A 231 -19.75 -20.60 -4.14
N ILE A 232 -19.09 -19.76 -4.96
CA ILE A 232 -19.68 -18.50 -5.43
C ILE A 232 -20.92 -18.76 -6.27
N GLY A 233 -20.85 -19.70 -7.22
CA GLY A 233 -21.99 -20.10 -8.07
C GLY A 233 -23.16 -20.63 -7.25
N GLY A 234 -22.91 -21.47 -6.24
CA GLY A 234 -23.92 -21.98 -5.31
C GLY A 234 -24.56 -20.86 -4.47
N TYR A 235 -23.76 -19.87 -4.04
CA TYR A 235 -24.27 -18.70 -3.34
C TYR A 235 -25.20 -17.89 -4.26
N LEU A 236 -24.79 -17.57 -5.48
CA LEU A 236 -25.57 -16.82 -6.45
C LEU A 236 -26.86 -17.55 -6.85
N ALA A 237 -26.84 -18.87 -6.95
CA ALA A 237 -28.02 -19.70 -7.24
C ALA A 237 -29.09 -19.65 -6.13
N SER A 238 -28.70 -19.39 -4.88
CA SER A 238 -29.61 -19.29 -3.73
C SER A 238 -29.97 -17.85 -3.37
N HIS A 239 -29.28 -16.83 -3.93
CA HIS A 239 -29.46 -15.41 -3.63
C HIS A 239 -29.60 -14.59 -4.91
N HIS A 240 -30.78 -14.68 -5.54
CA HIS A 240 -31.05 -14.06 -6.87
C HIS A 240 -31.11 -12.53 -6.85
N ASN A 241 -31.05 -11.89 -5.69
CA ASN A 241 -31.02 -10.44 -5.53
C ASN A 241 -29.60 -9.84 -5.65
N ILE A 242 -28.56 -10.65 -5.64
CA ILE A 242 -27.16 -10.17 -5.74
C ILE A 242 -26.93 -9.50 -7.10
N GLN A 243 -26.40 -8.28 -7.06
CA GLN A 243 -26.15 -7.40 -8.21
C GLN A 243 -24.65 -7.14 -8.40
N GLY A 244 -23.84 -7.32 -7.35
CA GLY A 244 -22.40 -7.15 -7.43
C GLY A 244 -21.66 -8.18 -6.58
N VAL A 245 -20.45 -8.52 -7.02
CA VAL A 245 -19.49 -9.37 -6.30
C VAL A 245 -18.20 -8.60 -6.18
N PHE A 246 -17.76 -8.36 -4.94
CA PHE A 246 -16.47 -7.77 -4.64
C PHE A 246 -15.57 -8.82 -3.98
N THR A 247 -14.47 -9.17 -4.64
CA THR A 247 -13.51 -10.17 -4.15
C THR A 247 -12.24 -9.47 -3.62
N LEU A 248 -11.58 -10.10 -2.67
CA LEU A 248 -10.41 -9.51 -2.02
C LEU A 248 -9.08 -10.11 -2.49
N ASN A 249 -9.09 -10.76 -3.68
CA ASN A 249 -7.90 -11.28 -4.37
C ASN A 249 -8.18 -11.39 -5.86
N ALA A 250 -7.21 -11.06 -6.71
CA ALA A 250 -7.38 -11.03 -8.15
C ALA A 250 -7.69 -12.40 -8.78
N ALA A 251 -7.13 -13.50 -8.26
CA ALA A 251 -7.44 -14.84 -8.74
C ALA A 251 -8.90 -15.23 -8.41
N VAL A 252 -9.33 -14.94 -7.18
CA VAL A 252 -10.72 -15.15 -6.73
C VAL A 252 -11.69 -14.28 -7.54
N GLY A 253 -11.26 -13.08 -7.99
CA GLY A 253 -12.01 -12.23 -8.91
C GLY A 253 -12.26 -12.90 -10.25
N THR A 254 -11.24 -13.53 -10.81
CA THR A 254 -11.35 -14.33 -12.06
C THR A 254 -12.26 -15.56 -11.87
N ASP A 255 -12.17 -16.23 -10.73
CA ASP A 255 -13.04 -17.37 -10.40
C ASP A 255 -14.50 -16.93 -10.23
N ALA A 256 -14.75 -15.72 -9.68
CA ALA A 256 -16.07 -15.14 -9.59
C ALA A 256 -16.68 -14.84 -10.98
N VAL A 257 -15.86 -14.34 -11.93
CA VAL A 257 -16.28 -14.19 -13.33
C VAL A 257 -16.71 -15.53 -13.90
N ALA A 258 -15.90 -16.60 -13.71
CA ALA A 258 -16.23 -17.94 -14.17
C ALA A 258 -17.54 -18.48 -13.55
N ALA A 259 -17.79 -18.22 -12.26
CA ALA A 259 -19.03 -18.59 -11.58
C ALA A 259 -20.26 -17.88 -12.17
N ILE A 260 -20.13 -16.61 -12.45
CA ILE A 260 -21.18 -15.76 -13.06
C ILE A 260 -21.49 -16.24 -14.47
N ASP A 261 -20.47 -16.56 -15.26
CA ASP A 261 -20.64 -17.08 -16.63
C ASP A 261 -21.33 -18.45 -16.63
N GLN A 262 -20.93 -19.38 -15.77
CA GLN A 262 -21.57 -20.70 -15.62
C GLN A 262 -23.02 -20.60 -15.17
N ALA A 263 -23.35 -19.58 -14.38
CA ALA A 263 -24.73 -19.30 -13.95
C ALA A 263 -25.59 -18.56 -14.99
N ASN A 264 -25.05 -18.20 -16.16
CA ASN A 264 -25.69 -17.35 -17.19
C ASN A 264 -26.12 -15.97 -16.66
N LEU A 265 -25.31 -15.38 -15.78
CA LEU A 265 -25.50 -14.08 -15.16
C LEU A 265 -24.53 -12.99 -15.68
N THR A 266 -23.76 -13.30 -16.73
CA THR A 266 -22.85 -12.38 -17.41
C THR A 266 -23.54 -11.09 -17.80
N GLY A 267 -22.97 -9.93 -17.43
CA GLY A 267 -23.54 -8.61 -17.65
C GLY A 267 -24.67 -8.20 -16.70
N LYS A 268 -25.20 -9.13 -15.88
CA LYS A 268 -26.22 -8.86 -14.87
C LYS A 268 -25.63 -8.57 -13.48
N ILE A 269 -24.47 -9.16 -13.19
CA ILE A 269 -23.75 -8.98 -11.93
C ILE A 269 -22.47 -8.20 -12.21
N LYS A 270 -22.22 -7.17 -11.40
CA LYS A 270 -21.01 -6.36 -11.43
C LYS A 270 -19.90 -7.06 -10.67
N VAL A 271 -18.68 -6.99 -11.17
CA VAL A 271 -17.50 -7.62 -10.52
C VAL A 271 -16.45 -6.58 -10.24
N GLY A 272 -15.99 -6.52 -9.01
CA GLY A 272 -14.80 -5.78 -8.61
C GLY A 272 -13.86 -6.67 -7.80
N THR A 273 -12.57 -6.39 -7.81
CA THR A 273 -11.62 -7.13 -6.98
C THR A 273 -10.51 -6.25 -6.44
N LEU A 274 -9.91 -6.66 -5.33
CA LEU A 274 -8.59 -6.18 -4.94
C LEU A 274 -7.53 -6.77 -5.86
N GLU A 275 -6.37 -6.11 -5.86
CA GLU A 275 -5.14 -6.53 -6.52
C GLU A 275 -5.17 -6.50 -8.04
N LEU A 276 -3.98 -6.67 -8.61
CA LEU A 276 -3.77 -6.76 -10.04
C LEU A 276 -3.16 -8.11 -10.40
N SER A 277 -3.67 -8.71 -11.46
CA SER A 277 -3.01 -9.80 -12.17
C SER A 277 -3.14 -9.55 -13.67
N LYS A 278 -2.33 -10.24 -14.47
CA LYS A 278 -2.45 -10.16 -15.93
C LYS A 278 -3.85 -10.54 -16.42
N VAL A 279 -4.46 -11.53 -15.78
CA VAL A 279 -5.82 -11.99 -16.12
C VAL A 279 -6.83 -10.92 -15.74
N ALA A 280 -6.82 -10.44 -14.49
CA ALA A 280 -7.75 -9.42 -14.03
C ALA A 280 -7.66 -8.10 -14.82
N ILE A 281 -6.46 -7.70 -15.26
CA ILE A 281 -6.26 -6.54 -16.15
C ILE A 281 -6.96 -6.78 -17.51
N ASN A 282 -6.85 -7.98 -18.08
CA ASN A 282 -7.53 -8.34 -19.32
C ASN A 282 -9.05 -8.41 -19.12
N ASP A 283 -9.51 -8.88 -17.96
CA ASP A 283 -10.93 -8.96 -17.60
C ASP A 283 -11.55 -7.55 -17.46
N VAL A 284 -10.81 -6.57 -16.93
CA VAL A 284 -11.26 -5.17 -16.97
C VAL A 284 -11.32 -4.65 -18.40
N LYS A 285 -10.35 -4.99 -19.22
CA LYS A 285 -10.31 -4.57 -20.63
C LYS A 285 -11.46 -5.15 -21.45
N SER A 286 -11.81 -6.43 -21.24
CA SER A 286 -12.96 -7.08 -21.86
C SER A 286 -14.30 -6.61 -21.29
N GLY A 287 -14.31 -6.18 -20.02
CA GLY A 287 -15.49 -5.76 -19.26
C GLY A 287 -16.14 -6.88 -18.46
N SER A 288 -15.44 -8.00 -18.26
CA SER A 288 -15.84 -9.08 -17.35
C SER A 288 -15.65 -8.68 -15.89
N ILE A 289 -14.65 -7.82 -15.59
CA ILE A 289 -14.47 -7.14 -14.31
C ILE A 289 -14.68 -5.65 -14.53
N ASP A 290 -15.48 -5.00 -13.67
CA ASP A 290 -15.77 -3.58 -13.76
C ASP A 290 -14.63 -2.71 -13.24
N PHE A 291 -13.96 -3.13 -12.15
CA PHE A 291 -12.84 -2.39 -11.56
C PHE A 291 -11.91 -3.27 -10.72
N LEU A 292 -10.67 -2.80 -10.56
CA LEU A 292 -9.66 -3.32 -9.63
C LEU A 292 -9.33 -2.24 -8.60
N VAL A 293 -9.03 -2.65 -7.39
CA VAL A 293 -8.45 -1.79 -6.35
C VAL A 293 -6.99 -2.14 -6.21
N ASN A 294 -6.12 -1.27 -6.70
CA ASN A 294 -4.67 -1.46 -6.65
C ASN A 294 -4.11 -0.94 -5.34
N GLU A 295 -3.45 -1.81 -4.60
CA GLU A 295 -2.77 -1.52 -3.35
C GLU A 295 -1.35 -0.99 -3.53
N GLN A 296 -0.85 -1.04 -4.76
CA GLN A 296 0.49 -0.62 -5.14
C GLN A 296 1.62 -1.36 -4.36
N PRO A 297 1.64 -2.69 -4.38
CA PRO A 297 2.56 -3.50 -3.56
C PRO A 297 4.05 -3.21 -3.83
N TYR A 298 4.41 -2.75 -5.02
CA TYR A 298 5.77 -2.29 -5.31
C TYR A 298 6.21 -1.17 -4.35
N LEU A 299 5.31 -0.21 -4.07
CA LEU A 299 5.59 0.87 -3.12
C LEU A 299 5.69 0.36 -1.69
N ASP A 300 4.91 -0.66 -1.32
CA ASP A 300 5.02 -1.29 0.01
C ASP A 300 6.42 -1.87 0.22
N GLY A 301 6.92 -2.60 -0.77
CA GLY A 301 8.27 -3.15 -0.74
C GLY A 301 9.36 -2.08 -0.71
N TYR A 302 9.26 -1.11 -1.62
CA TYR A 302 10.25 -0.04 -1.75
C TYR A 302 10.31 0.83 -0.48
N TYR A 303 9.17 1.30 -0.01
CA TYR A 303 9.10 2.15 1.17
C TYR A 303 9.43 1.41 2.47
N GLY A 304 9.09 0.13 2.57
CA GLY A 304 9.48 -0.70 3.72
C GLY A 304 11.00 -0.70 3.93
N VAL A 305 11.75 -0.95 2.85
CA VAL A 305 13.23 -0.92 2.89
C VAL A 305 13.75 0.51 3.10
N LEU A 306 13.17 1.49 2.39
CA LEU A 306 13.60 2.89 2.49
C LEU A 306 13.45 3.41 3.92
N PHE A 307 12.31 3.20 4.57
CA PHE A 307 12.09 3.71 5.93
C PHE A 307 12.89 2.94 6.98
N ALA A 308 13.07 1.64 6.82
CA ALA A 308 13.98 0.87 7.66
C ALA A 308 15.42 1.41 7.59
N TYR A 309 15.90 1.69 6.37
CA TYR A 309 17.20 2.32 6.15
C TYR A 309 17.29 3.71 6.79
N GLN A 310 16.29 4.57 6.58
CA GLN A 310 16.27 5.92 7.13
C GLN A 310 16.31 5.90 8.65
N PHE A 311 15.56 4.97 9.26
CA PHE A 311 15.58 4.82 10.71
C PHE A 311 16.93 4.33 11.25
N VAL A 312 17.47 3.26 10.67
CA VAL A 312 18.76 2.69 11.10
C VAL A 312 19.89 3.72 10.96
N LYS A 313 19.91 4.47 9.87
CA LYS A 313 21.02 5.35 9.55
C LYS A 313 20.92 6.73 10.19
N TYR A 314 19.71 7.27 10.27
CA TYR A 314 19.49 8.67 10.64
C TYR A 314 18.51 8.86 11.82
N GLY A 315 17.87 7.79 12.31
CA GLY A 315 16.83 7.87 13.33
C GLY A 315 15.54 8.51 12.81
N LEU A 316 15.33 8.57 11.49
CA LEU A 316 14.17 9.23 10.88
C LEU A 316 13.08 8.21 10.55
N ALA A 317 11.84 8.54 10.92
CA ALA A 317 10.65 7.75 10.58
C ALA A 317 9.48 8.67 10.19
N PRO A 318 8.54 8.21 9.36
CA PRO A 318 7.27 8.92 9.15
C PRO A 318 6.50 9.08 10.46
N VAL A 319 5.82 10.22 10.64
CA VAL A 319 5.05 10.52 11.87
C VAL A 319 3.74 9.73 11.97
N GLY A 320 3.35 9.02 10.90
CA GLY A 320 2.12 8.22 10.85
C GLY A 320 2.19 7.17 9.76
N PRO A 321 1.11 6.44 9.54
CA PRO A 321 1.07 5.42 8.51
C PRO A 321 1.23 6.04 7.11
N VAL A 322 2.04 5.40 6.28
CA VAL A 322 2.22 5.77 4.86
C VAL A 322 1.31 4.89 4.02
N ASN A 323 0.36 5.51 3.32
CA ASN A 323 -0.61 4.78 2.53
C ASN A 323 -0.15 4.66 1.08
N THR A 324 -0.23 3.45 0.53
CA THR A 324 0.14 3.13 -0.86
C THR A 324 -1.05 3.02 -1.80
N GLY A 325 -2.27 2.97 -1.27
CA GLY A 325 -3.52 2.91 -2.00
C GLY A 325 -4.69 3.48 -1.20
N PRO A 326 -5.93 3.32 -1.67
CA PRO A 326 -6.36 2.61 -2.88
C PRO A 326 -6.23 3.44 -4.18
N ALA A 327 -5.82 2.79 -5.27
CA ALA A 327 -5.91 3.34 -6.61
C ALA A 327 -6.91 2.51 -7.44
N ILE A 328 -7.98 3.14 -7.94
CA ILE A 328 -8.99 2.46 -8.75
C ILE A 328 -8.52 2.34 -10.19
N ILE A 329 -8.63 1.13 -10.73
CA ILE A 329 -8.39 0.82 -12.12
C ILE A 329 -9.70 0.29 -12.73
N ASN A 330 -10.17 0.94 -13.78
CA ASN A 330 -11.38 0.60 -14.49
C ASN A 330 -11.21 0.89 -16.00
N LYS A 331 -12.30 0.84 -16.77
CA LYS A 331 -12.24 1.10 -18.22
C LYS A 331 -11.65 2.46 -18.59
N ASP A 332 -11.77 3.47 -17.73
CA ASP A 332 -11.33 4.82 -18.05
C ASP A 332 -9.78 4.97 -18.04
N ASN A 333 -9.09 4.10 -17.29
CA ASN A 333 -7.64 4.21 -17.12
C ASN A 333 -6.85 2.92 -17.44
N ILE A 334 -7.52 1.83 -17.77
CA ILE A 334 -6.89 0.52 -18.01
C ILE A 334 -5.81 0.55 -19.09
N ASP A 335 -6.00 1.31 -20.17
CA ASP A 335 -5.03 1.38 -21.26
C ASP A 335 -3.69 1.97 -20.79
N LYS A 336 -3.72 2.96 -19.87
CA LYS A 336 -2.51 3.49 -19.24
C LYS A 336 -1.82 2.44 -18.38
N ILE A 337 -2.58 1.63 -17.64
CA ILE A 337 -2.07 0.54 -16.83
C ILE A 337 -1.38 -0.50 -17.73
N VAL A 338 -2.02 -0.91 -18.81
CA VAL A 338 -1.44 -1.85 -19.80
C VAL A 338 -0.13 -1.31 -20.38
N GLN A 339 -0.09 -0.03 -20.79
CA GLN A 339 1.14 0.59 -21.28
C GLN A 339 2.25 0.63 -20.23
N THR A 340 1.89 0.98 -18.97
CA THR A 340 2.85 1.00 -17.85
C THR A 340 3.39 -0.39 -17.58
N THR A 341 2.54 -1.40 -17.59
CA THR A 341 2.92 -2.81 -17.42
C THR A 341 3.87 -3.31 -18.51
N GLN A 342 3.58 -2.96 -19.76
CA GLN A 342 4.46 -3.32 -20.88
C GLN A 342 5.85 -2.66 -20.77
N ARG A 343 5.89 -1.41 -20.33
CA ARG A 343 7.13 -0.65 -20.16
C ARG A 343 7.91 -1.03 -18.91
N TYR A 344 7.19 -1.36 -17.82
CA TYR A 344 7.73 -1.67 -16.49
C TYR A 344 7.08 -2.93 -15.92
N PRO A 345 7.33 -4.11 -16.46
CA PRO A 345 6.60 -5.34 -16.12
C PRO A 345 6.73 -5.74 -14.66
N ASN A 346 7.78 -5.30 -13.97
CA ASN A 346 8.07 -5.66 -12.60
C ASN A 346 7.42 -4.74 -11.54
N VAL A 347 6.67 -3.70 -11.96
CA VAL A 347 6.16 -2.66 -11.04
C VAL A 347 4.71 -2.89 -10.65
N LEU A 348 3.87 -3.36 -11.57
CA LEU A 348 2.41 -3.47 -11.36
C LEU A 348 1.89 -4.90 -11.15
N GLY A 349 2.75 -5.91 -11.08
CA GLY A 349 2.31 -7.28 -10.78
C GLY A 349 1.54 -7.97 -11.91
N SER A 350 1.88 -7.69 -13.14
CA SER A 350 1.19 -8.20 -14.32
C SER A 350 2.08 -9.05 -15.21
N SER A 351 3.19 -9.54 -14.70
CA SER A 351 4.10 -10.45 -15.39
C SER A 351 3.66 -11.90 -15.29
#